data_9bdac00f60ec9494a5482f3ed5c7de15
#
_entry.id   9bdac00f60ec9494a5482f3ed5c7de15
#
_cell.length_a   1.000
_cell.length_b   1.000
_cell.length_c   1.000
_cell.angle_alpha   90.00
_cell.angle_beta   90.00
_cell.angle_gamma   90.00
#
_symmetry.space_group_name_H-M   'P 1'
#
loop_
_entity.id
_entity.type
_entity.pdbx_description
1 polymer ?
#
loop_
_entity_poly.entity_id
_entity_poly.type
_entity_poly.pdbx_seq_one_letter_code
_entity_poly.pdbx_strand_id
1 'polypeptide(L)'
;MSVAKANVVWVLDYLNNQLAMIVRSSHQASGIDFLTPDNYGQQVAYMNRPKGEVIQAHIHEPISRTLIGTQEVLYIRKGRIRVDFYESDRTYVSSMILGAGDLMLLSTGGHGFEVLEDIDMIEIKQGPFAEGRDKTRFLPEPHEIRYSDESPN
;
A
#
# COMPACT_ATOMS: atom_id res chain seq x y z
N MET A 1 1.16 -18.02 12.58
CA MET A 1 0.05 -17.89 11.62
C MET A 1 -0.50 -16.48 11.74
N SER A 2 -0.27 -15.64 10.73
CA SER A 2 -0.89 -14.32 10.67
C SER A 2 -2.38 -14.54 10.40
N VAL A 3 -3.23 -14.18 11.36
CA VAL A 3 -4.67 -14.10 11.14
C VAL A 3 -4.88 -13.02 10.09
N ALA A 4 -5.43 -13.36 8.93
CA ALA A 4 -5.80 -12.37 7.93
C ALA A 4 -6.73 -11.37 8.59
N LYS A 5 -6.30 -10.12 8.72
CA LYS A 5 -7.13 -9.05 9.28
C LYS A 5 -8.22 -8.74 8.27
N ALA A 6 -9.46 -8.77 8.69
CA ALA A 6 -10.58 -8.41 7.82
C ALA A 6 -10.32 -7.03 7.19
N ASN A 7 -10.49 -6.91 5.89
CA ASN A 7 -10.30 -5.68 5.11
C ASN A 7 -8.85 -5.15 5.05
N VAL A 8 -7.85 -5.99 5.36
CA VAL A 8 -6.44 -5.76 5.03
C VAL A 8 -5.99 -6.86 4.09
N VAL A 9 -5.65 -6.50 2.86
CA VAL A 9 -5.32 -7.43 1.78
C VAL A 9 -3.85 -7.29 1.43
N TRP A 10 -3.12 -8.41 1.37
CA TRP A 10 -1.76 -8.46 0.88
C TRP A 10 -1.72 -8.96 -0.56
N VAL A 11 -1.06 -8.23 -1.44
CA VAL A 11 -0.74 -8.66 -2.79
C VAL A 11 0.64 -9.27 -2.76
N LEU A 12 0.73 -10.53 -3.17
CA LEU A 12 1.96 -11.31 -3.17
C LEU A 12 2.38 -11.64 -4.61
N ASP A 13 3.68 -11.73 -4.84
CA ASP A 13 4.22 -12.27 -6.08
C ASP A 13 4.19 -13.82 -6.08
N TYR A 14 4.69 -14.43 -7.15
CA TYR A 14 4.71 -15.89 -7.28
C TYR A 14 5.65 -16.60 -6.30
N LEU A 15 6.55 -15.86 -5.63
CA LEU A 15 7.46 -16.35 -4.60
C LEU A 15 6.98 -16.00 -3.18
N ASN A 16 5.75 -15.47 -3.03
CA ASN A 16 5.16 -14.98 -1.80
C ASN A 16 5.86 -13.74 -1.19
N ASN A 17 6.59 -12.96 -1.98
CA ASN A 17 7.04 -11.66 -1.54
C ASN A 17 5.88 -10.66 -1.55
N GLN A 18 5.89 -9.75 -0.61
CA GLN A 18 4.83 -8.75 -0.45
C GLN A 18 5.04 -7.58 -1.42
N LEU A 19 4.23 -7.49 -2.46
CA LEU A 19 4.23 -6.39 -3.43
C LEU A 19 3.50 -5.16 -2.87
N ALA A 20 2.35 -5.38 -2.25
CA ALA A 20 1.56 -4.32 -1.66
C ALA A 20 0.69 -4.78 -0.49
N MET A 21 0.27 -3.82 0.33
CA MET A 21 -0.77 -3.99 1.34
C MET A 21 -1.89 -2.99 1.06
N ILE A 22 -3.13 -3.44 1.00
CA ILE A 22 -4.31 -2.58 0.86
C ILE A 22 -5.10 -2.62 2.17
N VAL A 23 -5.39 -1.45 2.69
CA VAL A 23 -6.32 -1.26 3.82
C VAL A 23 -7.60 -0.71 3.24
N ARG A 24 -8.65 -1.52 3.24
CA ARG A 24 -9.95 -1.09 2.71
C ARG A 24 -10.59 -0.03 3.59
N SER A 25 -11.35 0.86 2.99
CA SER A 25 -12.07 1.92 3.70
C SER A 25 -13.00 1.40 4.81
N SER A 26 -13.45 0.15 4.68
CA SER A 26 -14.28 -0.54 5.67
C SER A 26 -13.48 -1.18 6.82
N HIS A 27 -12.14 -1.11 6.82
CA HIS A 27 -11.31 -1.67 7.89
C HIS A 27 -11.60 -0.97 9.21
N GLN A 28 -11.79 -1.77 10.26
CA GLN A 28 -12.00 -1.30 11.63
C GLN A 28 -11.23 -2.16 12.61
N ALA A 29 -10.62 -1.50 13.60
CA ALA A 29 -9.97 -2.13 14.74
C ALA A 29 -10.14 -1.22 15.96
N SER A 30 -10.01 -1.74 17.16
CA SER A 30 -10.02 -0.94 18.38
C SER A 30 -8.60 -0.58 18.81
N GLY A 31 -8.41 0.63 19.34
CA GLY A 31 -7.11 1.08 19.84
C GLY A 31 -6.12 1.39 18.72
N ILE A 32 -4.91 0.88 18.85
CA ILE A 32 -3.85 0.97 17.81
C ILE A 32 -3.60 -0.43 17.27
N ASP A 33 -3.61 -0.57 15.96
CA ASP A 33 -3.32 -1.80 15.25
C ASP A 33 -2.26 -1.54 14.18
N PHE A 34 -1.02 -2.00 14.40
CA PHE A 34 0.05 -1.94 13.39
C PHE A 34 -0.20 -3.02 12.34
N LEU A 35 -0.28 -2.59 11.09
CA LEU A 35 -0.68 -3.43 9.95
C LEU A 35 0.51 -3.97 9.18
N THR A 36 1.64 -3.28 9.25
CA THR A 36 2.89 -3.65 8.56
C THR A 36 3.80 -4.49 9.46
N PRO A 37 4.66 -5.35 8.87
CA PRO A 37 5.75 -6.00 9.61
C PRO A 37 6.69 -4.99 10.28
N ASP A 38 7.25 -5.35 11.43
CA ASP A 38 8.10 -4.46 12.24
C ASP A 38 9.37 -3.98 11.53
N ASN A 39 9.82 -4.73 10.53
CA ASN A 39 11.03 -4.43 9.75
C ASN A 39 10.79 -3.53 8.53
N TYR A 40 9.55 -3.10 8.29
CA TYR A 40 9.26 -2.19 7.17
C TYR A 40 9.79 -0.79 7.42
N GLY A 41 10.33 -0.18 6.38
CA GLY A 41 10.83 1.20 6.41
C GLY A 41 9.72 2.26 6.60
N GLN A 42 8.51 1.93 6.18
CA GLN A 42 7.30 2.68 6.50
C GLN A 42 6.36 1.81 7.31
N GLN A 43 5.90 2.33 8.45
CA GLN A 43 4.92 1.68 9.31
C GLN A 43 3.54 2.28 9.05
N VAL A 44 2.57 1.40 8.81
CA VAL A 44 1.16 1.77 8.70
C VAL A 44 0.43 1.22 9.92
N ALA A 45 -0.27 2.09 10.64
CA ALA A 45 -1.11 1.73 11.76
C ALA A 45 -2.50 2.32 11.60
N TYR A 46 -3.50 1.53 11.95
CA TYR A 46 -4.87 1.99 12.12
C TYR A 46 -5.07 2.41 13.57
N MET A 47 -5.67 3.57 13.80
CA MET A 47 -5.97 4.06 15.15
C MET A 47 -7.43 4.42 15.26
N ASN A 48 -8.09 3.86 16.28
CA ASN A 48 -9.45 4.23 16.66
C ASN A 48 -9.46 4.59 18.16
N ARG A 49 -9.78 5.85 18.45
CA ARG A 49 -9.75 6.42 19.79
C ARG A 49 -11.08 7.06 20.12
N PRO A 50 -11.67 6.77 21.29
CA PRO A 50 -12.91 7.38 21.70
C PRO A 50 -12.71 8.87 22.02
N LYS A 51 -13.81 9.64 21.93
CA LYS A 51 -13.81 11.05 22.31
C LYS A 51 -13.39 11.21 23.77
N GLY A 52 -12.45 12.13 24.01
CA GLY A 52 -11.96 12.46 25.35
C GLY A 52 -10.71 11.66 25.77
N GLU A 53 -10.29 10.65 25.01
CA GLU A 53 -9.00 10.02 25.24
C GLU A 53 -7.86 11.00 24.89
N VAL A 54 -6.84 11.03 25.74
CA VAL A 54 -5.66 11.87 25.54
C VAL A 54 -4.49 11.00 25.14
N ILE A 55 -3.93 11.28 23.94
CA ILE A 55 -2.64 10.73 23.54
C ILE A 55 -1.57 11.62 24.14
N GLN A 56 -0.75 11.07 25.03
CA GLN A 56 0.29 11.83 25.71
C GLN A 56 1.27 12.47 24.72
N ALA A 57 1.59 13.75 24.93
CA ALA A 57 2.60 14.44 24.12
C ALA A 57 3.95 13.73 24.25
N HIS A 58 4.64 13.55 23.12
CA HIS A 58 5.91 12.85 23.05
C HIS A 58 6.81 13.44 21.96
N ILE A 59 8.08 13.11 22.04
CA ILE A 59 9.10 13.49 21.05
C ILE A 59 9.69 12.17 20.51
N HIS A 60 9.87 12.07 19.22
CA HIS A 60 10.59 10.98 18.61
C HIS A 60 12.09 11.23 18.67
N GLU A 61 12.80 10.33 19.31
CA GLU A 61 14.26 10.41 19.38
C GLU A 61 14.90 10.14 18.00
N PRO A 62 16.01 10.82 17.68
CA PRO A 62 16.68 10.61 16.41
C PRO A 62 17.30 9.21 16.35
N ILE A 63 16.80 8.39 15.43
CA ILE A 63 17.30 7.03 15.17
C ILE A 63 17.73 6.95 13.72
N SER A 64 18.97 6.52 13.47
CA SER A 64 19.44 6.24 12.12
C SER A 64 18.72 5.02 11.54
N ARG A 65 18.22 5.15 10.31
CA ARG A 65 17.61 4.07 9.54
C ARG A 65 18.26 4.00 8.17
N THR A 66 18.64 2.80 7.75
CA THR A 66 19.08 2.54 6.38
C THR A 66 17.92 1.93 5.62
N LEU A 67 17.46 2.62 4.58
CA LEU A 67 16.37 2.16 3.71
C LEU A 67 16.93 1.84 2.33
N ILE A 68 16.52 0.71 1.77
CA ILE A 68 16.82 0.31 0.40
C ILE A 68 15.50 0.23 -0.35
N GLY A 69 15.46 0.89 -1.52
CA GLY A 69 14.24 0.99 -2.32
C GLY A 69 13.30 2.09 -1.86
N THR A 70 12.24 2.25 -2.60
CA THR A 70 11.19 3.24 -2.36
C THR A 70 9.89 2.52 -2.02
N GLN A 71 9.30 2.87 -0.90
CA GLN A 71 7.93 2.48 -0.54
C GLN A 71 7.01 3.68 -0.73
N GLU A 72 5.83 3.45 -1.28
CA GLU A 72 4.86 4.51 -1.56
C GLU A 72 3.54 4.17 -0.85
N VAL A 73 2.99 5.13 -0.13
CA VAL A 73 1.63 5.03 0.41
C VAL A 73 0.70 5.90 -0.42
N LEU A 74 -0.37 5.32 -0.93
CA LEU A 74 -1.43 6.01 -1.65
C LEU A 74 -2.71 5.99 -0.84
N TYR A 75 -3.33 7.14 -0.65
CA TYR A 75 -4.63 7.29 -0.04
C TYR A 75 -5.62 7.86 -1.06
N ILE A 76 -6.68 7.11 -1.34
CA ILE A 76 -7.70 7.50 -2.33
C ILE A 76 -8.75 8.37 -1.63
N ARG A 77 -8.82 9.64 -2.01
CA ARG A 77 -9.82 10.58 -1.47
C ARG A 77 -11.13 10.53 -2.24
N LYS A 78 -11.04 10.34 -3.56
CA LYS A 78 -12.20 10.32 -4.48
C LYS A 78 -11.87 9.50 -5.71
N GLY A 79 -12.88 8.91 -6.34
CA GLY A 79 -12.77 8.20 -7.61
C GLY A 79 -12.33 6.75 -7.46
N ARG A 80 -11.94 6.14 -8.57
CA ARG A 80 -11.52 4.73 -8.63
C ARG A 80 -10.31 4.58 -9.54
N ILE A 81 -9.41 3.70 -9.13
CA ILE A 81 -8.18 3.40 -9.86
C ILE A 81 -7.95 1.89 -9.87
N ARG A 82 -7.53 1.35 -11.03
CA ARG A 82 -6.96 0.01 -11.09
C ARG A 82 -5.46 0.10 -10.89
N VAL A 83 -4.93 -0.77 -10.07
CA VAL A 83 -3.49 -0.93 -9.85
C VAL A 83 -3.08 -2.28 -10.41
N ASP A 84 -2.11 -2.29 -11.29
CA ASP A 84 -1.52 -3.50 -11.88
C ASP A 84 -0.18 -3.75 -11.20
N PHE A 85 0.05 -4.98 -10.72
CA PHE A 85 1.26 -5.37 -9.99
C PHE A 85 2.13 -6.27 -10.85
N TYR A 86 3.44 -6.06 -10.72
CA TYR A 86 4.47 -6.77 -11.48
C TYR A 86 5.60 -7.21 -10.55
N GLU A 87 6.20 -8.34 -10.87
CA GLU A 87 7.47 -8.74 -10.27
C GLU A 87 8.59 -7.78 -10.67
N SER A 88 9.76 -7.89 -10.03
CA SER A 88 10.92 -7.05 -10.34
C SER A 88 11.45 -7.24 -11.76
N ASP A 89 11.20 -8.39 -12.38
CA ASP A 89 11.52 -8.69 -13.78
C ASP A 89 10.46 -8.18 -14.77
N ARG A 90 9.40 -7.50 -14.29
CA ARG A 90 8.26 -6.95 -15.03
C ARG A 90 7.17 -7.96 -15.40
N THR A 91 7.24 -9.19 -14.91
CA THR A 91 6.17 -10.18 -15.10
C THR A 91 4.91 -9.72 -14.38
N TYR A 92 3.77 -9.71 -15.10
CA TYR A 92 2.49 -9.34 -14.52
C TYR A 92 2.03 -10.36 -13.48
N VAL A 93 1.56 -9.88 -12.34
CA VAL A 93 1.08 -10.72 -11.23
C VAL A 93 -0.44 -10.68 -11.15
N SER A 94 -1.00 -9.51 -10.87
CA SER A 94 -2.45 -9.33 -10.68
C SER A 94 -2.81 -7.86 -10.67
N SER A 95 -4.11 -7.58 -10.61
CA SER A 95 -4.64 -6.21 -10.49
C SER A 95 -5.59 -6.10 -9.31
N MET A 96 -5.73 -4.88 -8.78
CA MET A 96 -6.73 -4.54 -7.77
C MET A 96 -7.38 -3.20 -8.10
N ILE A 97 -8.65 -3.07 -7.73
CA ILE A 97 -9.37 -1.80 -7.80
C ILE A 97 -9.41 -1.19 -6.40
N LEU A 98 -9.00 0.08 -6.31
CA LEU A 98 -9.10 0.90 -5.13
C LEU A 98 -10.14 2.01 -5.35
N GLY A 99 -10.89 2.31 -4.30
CA GLY A 99 -11.89 3.38 -4.28
C GLY A 99 -11.67 4.35 -3.12
N ALA A 100 -12.55 5.33 -3.01
CA ALA A 100 -12.47 6.37 -1.99
C ALA A 100 -12.38 5.78 -0.56
N GLY A 101 -11.41 6.24 0.21
CA GLY A 101 -11.12 5.79 1.57
C GLY A 101 -10.16 4.60 1.68
N ASP A 102 -9.84 3.94 0.56
CA ASP A 102 -8.80 2.89 0.56
C ASP A 102 -7.41 3.51 0.69
N LEU A 103 -6.54 2.79 1.40
CA LEU A 103 -5.11 3.11 1.52
C LEU A 103 -4.31 1.92 0.99
N MET A 104 -3.27 2.18 0.22
CA MET A 104 -2.35 1.16 -0.27
C MET A 104 -0.91 1.53 0.09
N LEU A 105 -0.15 0.57 0.61
CA LEU A 105 1.30 0.63 0.72
C LEU A 105 1.90 -0.25 -0.39
N LEU A 106 2.65 0.34 -1.30
CA LEU A 106 3.50 -0.34 -2.27
C LEU A 106 4.85 -0.62 -1.64
N SER A 107 5.28 -1.88 -1.60
CA SER A 107 6.49 -2.28 -0.88
C SER A 107 7.63 -2.71 -1.78
N THR A 108 7.37 -3.56 -2.76
CA THR A 108 8.37 -4.08 -3.70
C THR A 108 7.78 -4.29 -5.09
N GLY A 109 8.60 -4.72 -6.05
CA GLY A 109 8.16 -5.01 -7.41
C GLY A 109 7.82 -3.76 -8.23
N GLY A 110 7.10 -3.97 -9.31
CA GLY A 110 6.60 -2.93 -10.20
C GLY A 110 5.10 -2.70 -10.02
N HIS A 111 4.66 -1.52 -10.40
CA HIS A 111 3.24 -1.19 -10.42
C HIS A 111 2.90 -0.22 -11.55
N GLY A 112 1.64 -0.27 -11.98
CA GLY A 112 1.04 0.66 -12.94
C GLY A 112 -0.36 1.04 -12.51
N PHE A 113 -0.89 2.13 -13.07
CA PHE A 113 -2.21 2.63 -12.71
C PHE A 113 -3.04 2.92 -13.95
N GLU A 114 -4.33 2.54 -13.89
CA GLU A 114 -5.35 3.01 -14.81
C GLU A 114 -6.46 3.73 -14.02
N VAL A 115 -6.68 4.99 -14.35
CA VAL A 115 -7.73 5.80 -13.74
C VAL A 115 -9.08 5.40 -14.35
N LEU A 116 -9.96 4.84 -13.51
CA LEU A 116 -11.29 4.36 -13.93
C LEU A 116 -12.37 5.41 -13.74
N GLU A 117 -12.21 6.30 -12.77
CA GLU A 117 -13.05 7.46 -12.49
C GLU A 117 -12.15 8.63 -12.09
N ASP A 118 -12.59 9.88 -12.30
CA ASP A 118 -11.83 11.06 -11.89
C ASP A 118 -11.30 10.89 -10.47
N ILE A 119 -9.98 10.91 -10.31
CA ILE A 119 -9.29 10.55 -9.08
C ILE A 119 -8.71 11.75 -8.36
N ASP A 120 -8.84 11.73 -7.03
CA ASP A 120 -8.10 12.59 -6.11
C ASP A 120 -7.44 11.69 -5.07
N MET A 121 -6.11 11.70 -5.01
CA MET A 121 -5.33 10.84 -4.11
C MET A 121 -4.10 11.56 -3.57
N ILE A 122 -3.59 11.07 -2.45
CA ILE A 122 -2.37 11.56 -1.82
C ILE A 122 -1.32 10.45 -1.90
N GLU A 123 -0.12 10.78 -2.38
CA GLU A 123 1.06 9.92 -2.34
C GLU A 123 2.01 10.38 -1.23
N ILE A 124 2.49 9.43 -0.45
CA ILE A 124 3.52 9.62 0.58
C ILE A 124 4.63 8.61 0.31
N LYS A 125 5.86 9.09 0.17
CA LYS A 125 7.03 8.23 -0.04
C LYS A 125 8.27 8.78 0.64
N GLN A 126 9.32 7.97 0.70
CA GLN A 126 10.59 8.44 1.23
C GLN A 126 11.18 9.55 0.36
N GLY A 127 11.67 10.61 1.01
CA GLY A 127 12.54 11.61 0.45
C GLY A 127 14.01 11.31 0.72
N PRO A 128 14.92 12.16 0.26
CA PRO A 128 14.67 13.34 -0.56
C PRO A 128 14.25 13.01 -2.00
N PHE A 129 13.69 13.99 -2.70
CA PHE A 129 13.28 13.84 -4.10
C PHE A 129 14.46 13.46 -5.00
N ALA A 130 14.34 12.36 -5.71
CA ALA A 130 15.43 11.77 -6.49
C ALA A 130 15.39 12.09 -7.99
N GLU A 131 14.56 13.04 -8.44
CA GLU A 131 14.40 13.45 -9.85
C GLU A 131 14.10 12.29 -10.81
N GLY A 132 13.35 11.28 -10.33
CA GLY A 132 12.99 10.09 -11.13
C GLY A 132 14.11 9.06 -11.29
N ARG A 133 15.26 9.23 -10.64
CA ARG A 133 16.37 8.26 -10.65
C ARG A 133 16.06 6.99 -9.86
N ASP A 134 15.00 7.00 -9.05
CA ASP A 134 14.53 5.90 -8.21
C ASP A 134 13.55 4.96 -8.94
N LYS A 135 13.25 5.21 -10.22
CA LYS A 135 12.32 4.37 -10.99
C LYS A 135 12.69 4.22 -12.46
N THR A 136 12.34 3.08 -13.02
CA THR A 136 12.43 2.80 -14.45
C THR A 136 11.04 2.53 -15.00
N ARG A 137 10.61 3.29 -16.02
CA ARG A 137 9.35 3.04 -16.72
C ARG A 137 9.52 1.91 -17.74
N PHE A 138 8.46 1.10 -17.90
CA PHE A 138 8.41 0.04 -18.89
C PHE A 138 7.02 -0.08 -19.50
N LEU A 139 6.93 -0.69 -20.68
CA LEU A 139 5.68 -1.12 -21.29
C LEU A 139 5.44 -2.58 -20.89
N PRO A 140 4.31 -2.89 -20.25
CA PRO A 140 3.99 -4.28 -19.91
C PRO A 140 3.81 -5.13 -21.18
N GLU A 141 4.19 -6.40 -21.11
CA GLU A 141 3.77 -7.37 -22.10
C GLU A 141 2.24 -7.53 -22.08
N PRO A 142 1.61 -7.80 -23.23
CA PRO A 142 0.17 -8.04 -23.28
C PRO A 142 -0.24 -9.17 -22.33
N HIS A 143 -1.24 -8.95 -21.51
CA HIS A 143 -1.74 -9.92 -20.54
C HIS A 143 -3.25 -9.73 -20.29
N GLU A 144 -3.89 -10.78 -19.80
CA GLU A 144 -5.26 -10.70 -19.31
C GLU A 144 -5.27 -10.16 -17.88
N ILE A 145 -6.22 -9.26 -17.59
CA ILE A 145 -6.39 -8.71 -16.24
C ILE A 145 -6.91 -9.81 -15.30
N ARG A 146 -6.19 -10.03 -14.20
CA ARG A 146 -6.56 -10.96 -13.14
C ARG A 146 -6.67 -10.20 -11.83
N TYR A 147 -7.85 -10.12 -11.28
CA TYR A 147 -8.07 -9.47 -9.99
C TYR A 147 -7.67 -10.40 -8.84
N SER A 148 -6.83 -9.93 -7.91
CA SER A 148 -6.39 -10.69 -6.74
C SER A 148 -7.40 -10.64 -5.58
N ASP A 149 -8.41 -9.83 -5.69
CA ASP A 149 -9.47 -9.69 -4.69
C ASP A 149 -10.79 -10.20 -5.27
N GLU A 150 -10.99 -11.50 -5.23
CA GLU A 150 -12.33 -12.03 -5.16
C GLU A 150 -12.73 -11.94 -3.69
N SER A 151 -13.35 -10.81 -3.31
CA SER A 151 -14.07 -10.73 -2.04
C SER A 151 -14.99 -11.94 -1.99
N PRO A 152 -14.92 -12.79 -0.97
CA PRO A 152 -15.94 -13.82 -0.82
C PRO A 152 -17.28 -13.09 -0.69
N ASN A 153 -18.21 -13.41 -1.61
CA ASN A 153 -19.61 -13.01 -1.57
C ASN A 153 -20.23 -13.29 -0.21
#